data_a61c2198c1eb2cad0a876c4b8c37fff6
#
_entry.id   a61c2198c1eb2cad0a876c4b8c37fff6
#
_cell.length_a   1.000
_cell.length_b   1.000
_cell.length_c   1.000
_cell.angle_alpha   90.00
_cell.angle_beta   90.00
_cell.angle_gamma   90.00
#
_symmetry.space_group_name_H-M   'P 1'
#
loop_
_entity.id
_entity.type
_entity.pdbx_description
1 polymer ?
#
loop_
_entity_poly.entity_id
_entity_poly.type
_entity_poly.pdbx_seq_one_letter_code
_entity_poly.pdbx_strand_id
1 'polypeptide(L)'
;MTYLEELFEKADRLHQDIRIVSGNIYLGAKLYDTFTLSTIRPLLDIINSCPNGRYKDYCFTKTDKNEDIYLTHIANCHDGIVAMQVAKLTAEIEGGHKCIVLPTATATDVLTQFCQHRSSTIAISTESMPDYGKHVATLQCSHANEFNFISNNCKTLIFPHYKATFEQLVLDGLRNNQTIIIVSDNVKLPYHNIVFL
;
A
#
# COMPACT_ATOMS: atom_id res chain seq x y z
N MET A 1 -10.80 18.47 24.00
CA MET A 1 -10.26 17.72 22.85
C MET A 1 -11.18 17.94 21.66
N THR A 2 -10.63 18.32 20.53
CA THR A 2 -11.42 18.50 19.30
C THR A 2 -11.72 17.13 18.68
N TYR A 3 -12.74 17.07 17.83
CA TYR A 3 -13.07 15.85 17.06
C TYR A 3 -11.86 15.30 16.31
N LEU A 4 -11.09 16.19 15.71
CA LEU A 4 -9.90 15.80 14.94
C LEU A 4 -8.80 15.19 15.83
N GLU A 5 -8.56 15.79 16.99
CA GLU A 5 -7.61 15.25 17.97
C GLU A 5 -8.03 13.86 18.46
N GLU A 6 -9.30 13.66 18.72
CA GLU A 6 -9.84 12.34 19.12
C GLU A 6 -9.65 11.30 18.02
N LEU A 7 -9.91 11.66 16.75
CA LEU A 7 -9.74 10.77 15.62
C LEU A 7 -8.28 10.33 15.46
N PHE A 8 -7.35 11.30 15.47
CA PHE A 8 -5.92 11.00 15.34
C PHE A 8 -5.37 10.21 16.53
N GLU A 9 -5.75 10.57 17.76
CA GLU A 9 -5.31 9.84 18.95
C GLU A 9 -5.78 8.39 18.91
N LYS A 10 -7.01 8.15 18.50
CA LYS A 10 -7.55 6.81 18.37
C LYS A 10 -6.86 6.01 17.26
N ALA A 11 -6.62 6.66 16.12
CA ALA A 11 -5.90 6.05 15.01
C ALA A 11 -4.46 5.68 15.38
N ASP A 12 -3.74 6.58 16.05
CA ASP A 12 -2.38 6.34 16.54
C ASP A 12 -2.31 5.16 17.52
N ARG A 13 -3.21 5.14 18.48
CA ARG A 13 -3.26 4.07 19.47
C ARG A 13 -3.51 2.70 18.85
N LEU A 14 -4.30 2.65 17.78
CA LEU A 14 -4.65 1.41 17.09
C LEU A 14 -3.71 1.11 15.92
N HIS A 15 -2.76 2.00 15.59
CA HIS A 15 -1.89 1.92 14.42
C HIS A 15 -2.67 1.68 13.13
N GLN A 16 -3.75 2.46 12.93
CA GLN A 16 -4.64 2.28 11.79
C GLN A 16 -4.66 3.49 10.86
N ASP A 17 -4.91 3.22 9.60
CA ASP A 17 -5.09 4.23 8.58
C ASP A 17 -6.45 4.92 8.73
N ILE A 18 -6.51 6.17 8.30
CA ILE A 18 -7.76 6.94 8.20
C ILE A 18 -8.11 7.04 6.72
N ARG A 19 -9.36 6.71 6.38
CA ARG A 19 -9.87 6.82 5.00
C ARG A 19 -11.12 7.68 5.00
N ILE A 20 -11.19 8.58 4.01
CA ILE A 20 -12.37 9.40 3.76
C ILE A 20 -12.88 9.04 2.39
N VAL A 21 -13.94 8.28 2.33
CA VAL A 21 -14.47 7.67 1.11
C VAL A 21 -15.98 7.88 1.06
N SER A 22 -16.46 8.49 -0.01
CA SER A 22 -17.90 8.63 -0.30
C SER A 22 -18.73 9.20 0.87
N GLY A 23 -18.20 10.21 1.55
CA GLY A 23 -18.90 10.86 2.67
C GLY A 23 -18.74 10.13 4.02
N ASN A 24 -17.94 9.10 4.09
CA ASN A 24 -17.69 8.33 5.30
C ASN A 24 -16.23 8.43 5.74
N ILE A 25 -16.02 8.43 7.04
CA ILE A 25 -14.68 8.38 7.66
C ILE A 25 -14.51 6.96 8.22
N TYR A 26 -13.48 6.28 7.77
CA TYR A 26 -13.11 4.95 8.25
C TYR A 26 -11.82 5.01 9.05
N LEU A 27 -11.80 4.24 10.12
CA LEU A 27 -10.60 3.97 10.90
C LEU A 27 -10.24 2.50 10.69
N GLY A 28 -9.23 2.25 9.88
CA GLY A 28 -8.97 0.92 9.37
C GLY A 28 -10.13 0.41 8.52
N ALA A 29 -10.64 -0.77 8.82
CA ALA A 29 -11.78 -1.35 8.12
C ALA A 29 -13.16 -0.90 8.66
N LYS A 30 -13.17 -0.21 9.82
CA LYS A 30 -14.42 0.14 10.50
C LYS A 30 -14.88 1.53 10.16
N LEU A 31 -16.19 1.70 9.93
CA LEU A 31 -16.81 3.01 9.85
C LEU A 31 -16.66 3.73 11.19
N TYR A 32 -16.04 4.91 11.17
CA TYR A 32 -15.87 5.76 12.34
C TYR A 32 -17.00 6.78 12.43
N ASP A 33 -17.27 7.48 11.34
CA ASP A 33 -18.29 8.52 11.28
C ASP A 33 -18.68 8.83 9.83
N THR A 34 -19.79 9.53 9.67
CA THR A 34 -20.17 10.15 8.41
C THR A 34 -19.84 11.63 8.50
N PHE A 35 -19.07 12.15 7.57
CA PHE A 35 -18.63 13.52 7.67
C PHE A 35 -19.69 14.52 7.18
N THR A 36 -19.72 15.67 7.86
CA THR A 36 -20.37 16.89 7.40
C THR A 36 -19.30 17.92 7.04
N LEU A 37 -19.69 19.06 6.46
CA LEU A 37 -18.73 20.13 6.15
C LEU A 37 -18.00 20.62 7.39
N SER A 38 -18.67 20.63 8.55
CA SER A 38 -18.06 21.06 9.82
C SER A 38 -17.02 20.09 10.36
N THR A 39 -17.16 18.79 10.10
CA THR A 39 -16.20 17.77 10.56
C THR A 39 -15.05 17.56 9.58
N ILE A 40 -15.31 17.67 8.28
CA ILE A 40 -14.29 17.42 7.26
C ILE A 40 -13.39 18.61 6.98
N ARG A 41 -13.89 19.83 7.09
CA ARG A 41 -13.14 21.06 6.77
C ARG A 41 -11.83 21.19 7.54
N PRO A 42 -11.79 21.02 8.88
CA PRO A 42 -10.54 21.09 9.63
C PRO A 42 -9.51 20.06 9.16
N LEU A 43 -9.96 18.84 8.81
CA LEU A 43 -9.08 17.80 8.29
C LEU A 43 -8.53 18.16 6.91
N LEU A 44 -9.37 18.68 6.03
CA LEU A 44 -8.93 19.16 4.71
C LEU A 44 -7.95 20.33 4.82
N ASP A 45 -8.16 21.24 5.74
CA ASP A 45 -7.27 22.38 6.00
C ASP A 45 -5.88 21.89 6.43
N ILE A 46 -5.82 20.92 7.32
CA ILE A 46 -4.56 20.26 7.71
C ILE A 46 -3.87 19.62 6.52
N ILE A 47 -4.60 18.81 5.76
CA ILE A 47 -4.06 18.11 4.57
C ILE A 47 -3.50 19.13 3.57
N ASN A 48 -4.25 20.18 3.28
CA ASN A 48 -3.85 21.19 2.29
C ASN A 48 -2.70 22.08 2.78
N SER A 49 -2.49 22.19 4.08
CA SER A 49 -1.39 22.97 4.66
C SER A 49 -0.08 22.18 4.82
N CYS A 50 -0.11 20.86 4.60
CA CYS A 50 1.08 20.02 4.74
C CYS A 50 1.95 20.08 3.48
N PRO A 51 3.13 20.73 3.49
CA PRO A 51 3.91 20.96 2.29
C PRO A 51 4.45 19.68 1.65
N ASN A 52 4.63 18.62 2.43
CA ASN A 52 5.19 17.35 1.98
C ASN A 52 4.16 16.20 2.00
N GLY A 53 2.87 16.51 2.08
CA GLY A 53 1.85 15.48 2.20
C GLY A 53 1.92 14.67 3.50
N ARG A 54 2.54 15.23 4.54
CA ARG A 54 2.73 14.53 5.82
C ARG A 54 2.26 15.37 6.98
N TYR A 55 1.50 14.77 7.88
CA TYR A 55 1.07 15.36 9.13
C TYR A 55 1.27 14.36 10.26
N LYS A 56 2.10 14.71 11.26
CA LYS A 56 2.50 13.79 12.33
C LYS A 56 3.02 12.48 11.72
N ASP A 57 2.46 11.36 12.11
CA ASP A 57 2.82 10.03 11.62
C ASP A 57 1.92 9.54 10.48
N TYR A 58 1.30 10.48 9.75
CA TYR A 58 0.43 10.17 8.61
C TYR A 58 0.92 10.82 7.33
N CYS A 59 0.96 10.06 6.24
CA CYS A 59 1.01 10.60 4.89
C CYS A 59 -0.36 10.53 4.26
N PHE A 60 -0.73 11.55 3.49
CA PHE A 60 -2.00 11.56 2.81
C PHE A 60 -1.83 11.44 1.30
N THR A 61 -2.79 10.80 0.68
CA THR A 61 -2.94 10.71 -0.77
C THR A 61 -4.40 10.96 -1.14
N LYS A 62 -4.60 11.74 -2.18
CA LYS A 62 -5.93 11.98 -2.76
C LYS A 62 -6.01 11.28 -4.11
N THR A 63 -7.07 10.52 -4.33
CA THR A 63 -7.29 9.86 -5.61
C THR A 63 -7.93 10.80 -6.62
N ASP A 64 -7.49 10.73 -7.87
CA ASP A 64 -7.97 11.63 -8.93
C ASP A 64 -9.43 11.36 -9.33
N LYS A 65 -9.87 10.11 -9.23
CA LYS A 65 -11.20 9.70 -9.73
C LYS A 65 -12.35 10.06 -8.82
N ASN A 66 -12.20 9.91 -7.51
CA ASN A 66 -13.31 9.97 -6.55
C ASN A 66 -13.12 11.01 -5.44
N GLU A 67 -12.02 11.75 -5.48
CA GLU A 67 -11.62 12.65 -4.40
C GLU A 67 -11.49 11.98 -3.03
N ASP A 68 -11.37 10.67 -3.01
CA ASP A 68 -11.14 9.92 -1.79
C ASP A 68 -9.77 10.26 -1.19
N ILE A 69 -9.72 10.36 0.13
CA ILE A 69 -8.51 10.73 0.84
C ILE A 69 -8.08 9.56 1.73
N TYR A 70 -6.80 9.23 1.64
CA TYR A 70 -6.19 8.18 2.45
C TYR A 70 -5.06 8.78 3.29
N LEU A 71 -5.17 8.64 4.61
CA LEU A 71 -4.12 8.99 5.55
C LEU A 71 -3.49 7.69 6.04
N THR A 72 -2.35 7.36 5.48
CA THR A 72 -1.62 6.13 5.81
C THR A 72 -0.74 6.34 7.03
N HIS A 73 -0.90 5.51 8.04
CA HIS A 73 -0.06 5.53 9.23
C HIS A 73 1.35 5.03 8.91
N ILE A 74 2.35 5.87 9.14
CA ILE A 74 3.75 5.60 8.81
C ILE A 74 4.68 5.90 9.98
N ALA A 75 4.31 5.41 11.17
CA ALA A 75 5.15 5.56 12.34
C ALA A 75 6.57 5.02 12.07
N ASN A 76 7.57 5.77 12.52
CA ASN A 76 8.99 5.44 12.35
C ASN A 76 9.54 5.55 10.91
N CYS A 77 8.77 6.06 9.96
CA CYS A 77 9.27 6.36 8.63
C CYS A 77 9.75 7.82 8.56
N HIS A 78 11.08 8.02 8.56
CA HIS A 78 11.69 9.36 8.57
C HIS A 78 11.96 9.92 7.17
N ASP A 79 12.07 9.06 6.16
CA ASP A 79 12.28 9.48 4.77
C ASP A 79 10.94 9.90 4.13
N GLY A 80 10.86 11.16 3.72
CA GLY A 80 9.65 11.73 3.11
C GLY A 80 9.28 11.10 1.76
N ILE A 81 10.27 10.72 0.96
CA ILE A 81 10.05 10.07 -0.34
C ILE A 81 9.46 8.67 -0.14
N VAL A 82 10.05 7.90 0.76
CA VAL A 82 9.54 6.56 1.12
C VAL A 82 8.13 6.67 1.69
N ALA A 83 7.89 7.59 2.60
CA ALA A 83 6.57 7.82 3.19
C ALA A 83 5.51 8.12 2.13
N MET A 84 5.82 8.98 1.17
CA MET A 84 4.90 9.30 0.06
C MET A 84 4.63 8.11 -0.84
N GLN A 85 5.64 7.28 -1.10
CA GLN A 85 5.44 6.07 -1.91
C GLN A 85 4.63 5.01 -1.19
N VAL A 86 4.80 4.86 0.13
CA VAL A 86 3.95 3.97 0.94
C VAL A 86 2.50 4.44 0.90
N ALA A 87 2.26 5.74 1.05
CA ALA A 87 0.92 6.31 0.96
C ALA A 87 0.28 6.10 -0.41
N LYS A 88 1.03 6.33 -1.49
CA LYS A 88 0.54 6.08 -2.86
C LYS A 88 0.25 4.61 -3.11
N LEU A 89 1.14 3.72 -2.67
CA LEU A 89 0.94 2.27 -2.81
C LEU A 89 -0.35 1.83 -2.09
N THR A 90 -0.55 2.28 -0.88
CA THR A 90 -1.76 1.99 -0.11
C THR A 90 -3.01 2.51 -0.81
N ALA A 91 -3.00 3.76 -1.27
CA ALA A 91 -4.13 4.36 -1.96
C ALA A 91 -4.48 3.64 -3.28
N GLU A 92 -3.49 3.24 -4.06
CA GLU A 92 -3.72 2.52 -5.31
C GLU A 92 -4.33 1.13 -5.07
N ILE A 93 -3.86 0.42 -4.06
CA ILE A 93 -4.43 -0.88 -3.67
C ILE A 93 -5.86 -0.73 -3.17
N GLU A 94 -6.11 0.23 -2.28
CA GLU A 94 -7.46 0.51 -1.76
C GLU A 94 -8.41 1.01 -2.86
N GLY A 95 -7.88 1.69 -3.87
CA GLY A 95 -8.61 2.13 -5.05
C GLY A 95 -8.93 1.01 -6.04
N GLY A 96 -8.49 -0.22 -5.78
CA GLY A 96 -8.81 -1.39 -6.60
C GLY A 96 -7.79 -1.71 -7.70
N HIS A 97 -6.65 -1.01 -7.76
CA HIS A 97 -5.59 -1.37 -8.69
C HIS A 97 -4.91 -2.67 -8.28
N LYS A 98 -4.68 -3.54 -9.25
CA LYS A 98 -4.18 -4.90 -8.99
C LYS A 98 -2.73 -5.12 -9.41
N CYS A 99 -2.14 -4.24 -10.20
CA CYS A 99 -0.76 -4.35 -10.62
C CYS A 99 -0.02 -3.03 -10.42
N ILE A 100 0.92 -3.01 -9.48
CA ILE A 100 1.65 -1.82 -9.09
C ILE A 100 3.14 -2.09 -9.18
N VAL A 101 3.87 -1.18 -9.83
CA VAL A 101 5.32 -1.29 -10.01
C VAL A 101 6.02 -0.24 -9.18
N LEU A 102 6.95 -0.69 -8.34
CA LEU A 102 7.82 0.16 -7.52
C LEU A 102 9.20 0.29 -8.16
N PRO A 103 9.81 1.48 -8.11
CA PRO A 103 11.21 1.64 -8.53
C PRO A 103 12.16 0.90 -7.59
N THR A 104 13.25 0.37 -8.13
CA THR A 104 14.22 -0.42 -7.35
C THR A 104 14.93 0.39 -6.27
N ALA A 105 15.15 1.68 -6.49
CA ALA A 105 15.93 2.53 -5.59
C ALA A 105 15.36 2.64 -4.17
N THR A 106 14.05 2.66 -4.03
CA THR A 106 13.36 2.83 -2.74
C THR A 106 12.54 1.63 -2.31
N ALA A 107 12.48 0.60 -3.14
CA ALA A 107 11.55 -0.52 -2.98
C ALA A 107 11.69 -1.26 -1.65
N THR A 108 12.91 -1.52 -1.19
CA THR A 108 13.14 -2.25 0.07
C THR A 108 12.53 -1.50 1.25
N ASP A 109 12.80 -0.20 1.35
CA ASP A 109 12.28 0.63 2.44
C ASP A 109 10.76 0.78 2.35
N VAL A 110 10.23 0.99 1.15
CA VAL A 110 8.79 1.10 0.92
C VAL A 110 8.08 -0.21 1.30
N LEU A 111 8.58 -1.35 0.86
CA LEU A 111 7.99 -2.65 1.16
C LEU A 111 8.08 -3.00 2.63
N THR A 112 9.21 -2.73 3.28
CA THR A 112 9.38 -2.98 4.71
C THR A 112 8.35 -2.19 5.53
N GLN A 113 8.14 -0.93 5.19
CA GLN A 113 7.15 -0.09 5.85
C GLN A 113 5.72 -0.52 5.52
N PHE A 114 5.43 -0.77 4.25
CA PHE A 114 4.10 -1.18 3.78
C PHE A 114 3.65 -2.51 4.40
N CYS A 115 4.54 -3.47 4.53
CA CYS A 115 4.23 -4.82 4.99
C CYS A 115 3.99 -4.92 6.51
N GLN A 116 4.27 -3.88 7.30
CA GLN A 116 4.12 -3.94 8.77
C GLN A 116 2.71 -4.31 9.22
N HIS A 117 1.70 -3.96 8.45
CA HIS A 117 0.29 -4.15 8.80
C HIS A 117 -0.48 -4.96 7.76
N ARG A 118 0.22 -5.71 6.90
CA ARG A 118 -0.41 -6.49 5.83
C ARG A 118 -0.42 -7.97 6.17
N SER A 119 -1.56 -8.60 5.95
CA SER A 119 -1.73 -10.05 6.08
C SER A 119 -2.00 -10.68 4.72
N SER A 120 -1.93 -12.00 4.64
CA SER A 120 -2.16 -12.75 3.41
C SER A 120 -1.27 -12.28 2.24
N THR A 121 -0.02 -11.98 2.55
CA THR A 121 0.98 -11.47 1.61
C THR A 121 2.15 -12.43 1.51
N ILE A 122 2.58 -12.73 0.29
CA ILE A 122 3.73 -13.59 -0.01
C ILE A 122 4.70 -12.83 -0.91
N ALA A 123 5.96 -12.76 -0.51
CA ALA A 123 7.04 -12.26 -1.34
C ALA A 123 7.79 -13.44 -1.97
N ILE A 124 7.98 -13.39 -3.29
CA ILE A 124 8.54 -14.46 -4.09
C ILE A 124 9.78 -13.97 -4.82
N SER A 125 10.90 -14.69 -4.68
CA SER A 125 12.15 -14.37 -5.37
C SER A 125 12.99 -15.63 -5.62
N THR A 126 13.89 -15.53 -6.57
CA THR A 126 15.00 -16.48 -6.75
C THR A 126 16.27 -16.03 -6.03
N GLU A 127 16.25 -14.83 -5.45
CA GLU A 127 17.35 -14.22 -4.72
C GLU A 127 17.00 -14.07 -3.25
N SER A 128 18.00 -13.85 -2.41
CA SER A 128 17.82 -13.58 -0.98
C SER A 128 17.00 -12.32 -0.77
N MET A 129 16.03 -12.37 0.12
CA MET A 129 15.15 -11.26 0.45
C MET A 129 15.35 -10.80 1.89
N PRO A 130 15.15 -9.50 2.18
CA PRO A 130 15.08 -9.04 3.57
C PRO A 130 13.83 -9.61 4.26
N ASP A 131 13.81 -9.51 5.59
CA ASP A 131 12.62 -9.81 6.38
C ASP A 131 11.65 -8.62 6.29
N TYR A 132 10.51 -8.83 5.65
CA TYR A 132 9.46 -7.81 5.52
C TYR A 132 8.50 -7.76 6.70
N GLY A 133 8.74 -8.58 7.74
CA GLY A 133 7.92 -8.62 8.94
C GLY A 133 7.12 -9.91 9.09
N LYS A 134 6.53 -10.07 10.26
CA LYS A 134 5.86 -11.30 10.68
C LYS A 134 4.58 -11.64 9.89
N HIS A 135 4.02 -10.69 9.17
CA HIS A 135 2.78 -10.85 8.42
C HIS A 135 3.00 -11.23 6.95
N VAL A 136 4.25 -11.32 6.52
CA VAL A 136 4.63 -11.62 5.14
C VAL A 136 5.45 -12.89 5.10
N ALA A 137 4.98 -13.88 4.37
CA ALA A 137 5.78 -15.06 4.07
C ALA A 137 6.76 -14.74 2.93
N THR A 138 7.99 -15.17 3.06
CA THR A 138 9.00 -15.05 2.01
C THR A 138 9.32 -16.43 1.45
N LEU A 139 9.27 -16.56 0.13
CA LEU A 139 9.55 -17.81 -0.58
C LEU A 139 10.69 -17.59 -1.56
N GLN A 140 11.80 -18.25 -1.30
CA GLN A 140 12.97 -18.24 -2.16
C GLN A 140 13.16 -19.63 -2.79
N CYS A 141 13.15 -19.69 -4.11
CA CYS A 141 13.37 -20.94 -4.87
C CYS A 141 14.36 -20.69 -6.00
N SER A 142 15.00 -21.76 -6.46
CA SER A 142 16.00 -21.68 -7.56
C SER A 142 15.38 -21.33 -8.91
N HIS A 143 14.12 -21.73 -9.15
CA HIS A 143 13.42 -21.57 -10.42
C HIS A 143 12.00 -21.06 -10.21
N ALA A 144 11.55 -20.16 -11.09
CA ALA A 144 10.22 -19.55 -11.01
C ALA A 144 9.06 -20.57 -11.10
N ASN A 145 9.24 -21.67 -11.84
CA ASN A 145 8.21 -22.71 -11.98
C ASN A 145 7.91 -23.50 -10.70
N GLU A 146 8.76 -23.42 -9.69
CA GLU A 146 8.53 -24.05 -8.37
C GLU A 146 7.39 -23.35 -7.60
N PHE A 147 6.96 -22.16 -8.02
CA PHE A 147 5.93 -21.38 -7.36
C PHE A 147 4.51 -21.63 -7.88
N ASN A 148 4.30 -22.48 -8.88
CA ASN A 148 3.03 -22.62 -9.60
C ASN A 148 1.83 -23.03 -8.73
N PHE A 149 2.04 -23.52 -7.52
CA PHE A 149 0.97 -24.01 -6.63
C PHE A 149 0.80 -23.21 -5.34
N ILE A 150 1.58 -22.14 -5.15
CA ILE A 150 1.67 -21.45 -3.86
C ILE A 150 0.55 -20.44 -3.67
N SER A 151 -0.10 -19.96 -4.72
CA SER A 151 -0.70 -18.65 -4.70
C SER A 151 -2.21 -18.59 -4.45
N ASN A 152 -2.91 -19.71 -4.34
CA ASN A 152 -4.38 -19.67 -4.39
C ASN A 152 -5.06 -19.09 -3.13
N ASN A 153 -4.34 -19.00 -2.00
CA ASN A 153 -4.89 -18.55 -0.72
C ASN A 153 -4.35 -17.20 -0.24
N CYS A 154 -3.60 -16.52 -1.09
CA CYS A 154 -2.94 -15.26 -0.77
C CYS A 154 -3.65 -14.10 -1.48
N LYS A 155 -3.76 -12.95 -0.81
CA LYS A 155 -4.37 -11.75 -1.39
C LYS A 155 -3.39 -10.91 -2.19
N THR A 156 -2.13 -10.90 -1.77
CA THR A 156 -1.09 -10.04 -2.35
C THR A 156 0.18 -10.83 -2.59
N LEU A 157 0.71 -10.71 -3.80
CA LEU A 157 2.01 -11.25 -4.18
C LEU A 157 2.99 -10.10 -4.43
N ILE A 158 4.19 -10.23 -3.88
CA ILE A 158 5.27 -9.26 -4.07
C ILE A 158 6.42 -9.94 -4.79
N PHE A 159 6.94 -9.28 -5.82
CA PHE A 159 8.10 -9.72 -6.59
C PHE A 159 9.24 -8.72 -6.41
N PRO A 160 10.05 -8.82 -5.32
CA PRO A 160 11.10 -7.83 -5.01
C PRO A 160 12.24 -7.81 -6.01
N HIS A 161 12.44 -8.91 -6.74
CA HIS A 161 13.48 -9.07 -7.76
C HIS A 161 12.83 -9.62 -9.02
N TYR A 162 11.99 -8.81 -9.65
CA TYR A 162 11.21 -9.23 -10.81
C TYR A 162 12.11 -9.59 -12.00
N LYS A 163 11.79 -10.71 -12.63
CA LYS A 163 12.41 -11.20 -13.88
C LYS A 163 11.32 -11.66 -14.82
N ALA A 164 11.62 -11.69 -16.11
CA ALA A 164 10.67 -12.14 -17.14
C ALA A 164 10.14 -13.56 -16.88
N THR A 165 10.90 -14.40 -16.19
CA THR A 165 10.48 -15.74 -15.80
C THR A 165 9.29 -15.78 -14.84
N PHE A 166 9.01 -14.68 -14.15
CA PHE A 166 7.84 -14.55 -13.27
C PHE A 166 6.58 -14.03 -13.98
N GLU A 167 6.67 -13.68 -15.27
CA GLU A 167 5.53 -13.08 -16.00
C GLU A 167 4.27 -13.93 -15.90
N GLN A 168 4.38 -15.25 -16.10
CA GLN A 168 3.22 -16.14 -16.04
C GLN A 168 2.58 -16.18 -14.64
N LEU A 169 3.39 -16.17 -13.58
CA LEU A 169 2.88 -16.09 -12.20
C LEU A 169 2.13 -14.78 -11.94
N VAL A 170 2.66 -13.68 -12.45
CA VAL A 170 2.00 -12.38 -12.34
C VAL A 170 0.67 -12.38 -13.07
N LEU A 171 0.62 -12.86 -14.30
CA LEU A 171 -0.61 -12.92 -15.10
C LEU A 171 -1.66 -13.86 -14.47
N ASP A 172 -1.23 -15.00 -13.94
CA ASP A 172 -2.12 -15.94 -13.24
C ASP A 172 -2.67 -15.30 -11.95
N GLY A 173 -1.84 -14.61 -11.20
CA GLY A 173 -2.26 -13.86 -10.02
C GLY A 173 -3.31 -12.80 -10.34
N LEU A 174 -3.10 -12.03 -11.39
CA LEU A 174 -4.05 -11.02 -11.85
C LEU A 174 -5.38 -11.65 -12.30
N ARG A 175 -5.33 -12.78 -12.97
CA ARG A 175 -6.54 -13.56 -13.33
C ARG A 175 -7.31 -14.02 -12.10
N ASN A 176 -6.61 -14.38 -11.03
CA ASN A 176 -7.20 -14.82 -9.75
C ASN A 176 -7.58 -13.65 -8.84
N ASN A 177 -7.60 -12.42 -9.36
CA ASN A 177 -7.94 -11.21 -8.63
C ASN A 177 -7.03 -10.91 -7.44
N GLN A 178 -5.78 -11.34 -7.51
CA GLN A 178 -4.77 -11.01 -6.51
C GLN A 178 -4.15 -9.65 -6.80
N THR A 179 -3.68 -8.97 -5.76
CA THR A 179 -2.88 -7.74 -5.90
C THR A 179 -1.43 -8.13 -6.13
N ILE A 180 -0.82 -7.56 -7.17
CA ILE A 180 0.56 -7.85 -7.55
C ILE A 180 1.39 -6.57 -7.38
N ILE A 181 2.47 -6.68 -6.62
CA ILE A 181 3.46 -5.61 -6.44
C ILE A 181 4.77 -6.09 -7.05
N ILE A 182 5.25 -5.35 -8.03
CA ILE A 182 6.46 -5.67 -8.79
C ILE A 182 7.51 -4.61 -8.50
N VAL A 183 8.73 -5.03 -8.19
CA VAL A 183 9.89 -4.13 -8.08
C VAL A 183 10.70 -4.24 -9.37
N SER A 184 10.70 -3.20 -10.17
CA SER A 184 11.45 -3.13 -11.40
C SER A 184 11.51 -1.69 -11.92
N ASP A 185 12.61 -1.32 -12.57
CA ASP A 185 12.73 -0.04 -13.28
C ASP A 185 12.30 -0.16 -14.76
N ASN A 186 12.10 -1.38 -15.23
CA ASN A 186 11.75 -1.63 -16.63
C ASN A 186 10.97 -2.94 -16.75
N VAL A 187 9.66 -2.86 -16.58
CA VAL A 187 8.78 -4.02 -16.73
C VAL A 187 7.84 -3.82 -17.91
N LYS A 188 7.64 -4.88 -18.69
CA LYS A 188 6.66 -4.95 -19.78
C LYS A 188 5.79 -6.17 -19.55
N LEU A 189 4.48 -5.95 -19.45
CA LEU A 189 3.49 -6.99 -19.26
C LEU A 189 2.34 -6.79 -20.25
N PRO A 190 1.73 -7.85 -20.77
CA PRO A 190 0.50 -7.77 -21.55
C PRO A 190 -0.71 -7.52 -20.65
N TYR A 191 -0.70 -6.44 -19.90
CA TYR A 191 -1.73 -6.03 -18.96
C TYR A 191 -1.88 -4.50 -19.00
N HIS A 192 -3.12 -4.00 -19.07
CA HIS A 192 -3.38 -2.60 -19.37
C HIS A 192 -3.39 -1.66 -18.17
N ASN A 193 -3.69 -2.16 -16.97
CA ASN A 193 -3.91 -1.33 -15.78
C ASN A 193 -2.73 -1.39 -14.81
N ILE A 194 -1.53 -1.14 -15.32
CA ILE A 194 -0.32 -1.07 -14.51
C ILE A 194 -0.15 0.34 -13.97
N VAL A 195 0.06 0.47 -12.66
CA VAL A 195 0.39 1.72 -11.99
C VAL A 195 1.89 1.73 -11.67
N PHE A 196 2.60 2.73 -12.17
CA PHE A 196 4.02 2.94 -11.88
C PHE A 196 4.16 4.04 -10.82
N LEU A 197 4.82 3.72 -9.71
CA LEU A 197 5.08 4.67 -8.63
C LEU A 197 6.47 5.30 -8.66
#